data_dfeebc9cc100e1b5f544a237ab056c19
#
_entry.id   dfeebc9cc100e1b5f544a237ab056c19
#
_cell.length_a   1.000
_cell.length_b   1.000
_cell.length_c   1.000
_cell.angle_alpha   90.00
_cell.angle_beta   90.00
_cell.angle_gamma   90.00
#
_symmetry.space_group_name_H-M   'P 1'
#
loop_
_entity.id
_entity.type
_entity.pdbx_description
1 polymer ?
#
loop_
_entity_poly.entity_id
_entity_poly.type
_entity_poly.pdbx_seq_one_letter_code
_entity_poly.pdbx_strand_id
1 'polypeptide(L)'
;PYVFEWQGRYYMIPETHQAESVRLYEATTFPTDWVCTDILIQGYRFADSSIFRSDDRWWLFTETNPALAHDTLRLYQAPALRGPWEEHPLSPIIQANPHIARPAGRVVRDGHRLLRFAQDCFPVYGTRVRAFEITELTPSTYRERPATFGPLFGPSWRLWTQGGMHHVDAQRLNSHQWIAAVDGWRQVGWPIPEGWQRDRC
;
A
#
# COMPACT_ATOMS: atom_id res chain seq x y z
N PRO A 1 8.15 4.72 -0.05
CA PRO A 1 7.42 5.59 -0.98
C PRO A 1 6.89 4.80 -2.17
N TYR A 2 5.72 5.18 -2.67
CA TYR A 2 5.12 4.62 -3.86
C TYR A 2 5.49 5.50 -5.06
N VAL A 3 6.24 4.96 -6.02
CA VAL A 3 6.69 5.69 -7.21
C VAL A 3 6.00 5.12 -8.45
N PHE A 4 5.53 5.99 -9.34
CA PHE A 4 4.86 5.60 -10.60
C PHE A 4 5.11 6.62 -11.71
N GLU A 5 4.97 6.16 -12.96
CA GLU A 5 5.01 7.01 -14.13
C GLU A 5 3.58 7.29 -14.62
N TRP A 6 3.34 8.52 -15.04
CA TRP A 6 2.11 8.93 -15.72
C TRP A 6 2.39 10.04 -16.71
N GLN A 7 1.97 9.84 -17.96
CA GLN A 7 2.15 10.80 -19.07
C GLN A 7 3.60 11.30 -19.24
N GLY A 8 4.57 10.39 -19.13
CA GLY A 8 5.99 10.70 -19.29
C GLY A 8 6.62 11.43 -18.10
N ARG A 9 5.96 11.50 -16.97
CA ARG A 9 6.47 12.10 -15.72
C ARG A 9 6.45 11.10 -14.59
N TYR A 10 7.41 11.23 -13.68
CA TYR A 10 7.48 10.39 -12.48
C TYR A 10 6.87 11.10 -11.29
N TYR A 11 6.05 10.36 -10.56
CA TYR A 11 5.37 10.81 -9.35
C TYR A 11 5.69 9.91 -8.18
N MET A 12 5.60 10.46 -6.97
CA MET A 12 5.80 9.74 -5.74
C MET A 12 4.73 10.13 -4.71
N ILE A 13 4.22 9.12 -4.02
CA ILE A 13 3.41 9.29 -2.80
C ILE A 13 4.22 8.66 -1.65
N PRO A 14 4.96 9.46 -0.86
CA PRO A 14 5.61 8.98 0.34
C PRO A 14 4.59 8.79 1.46
N GLU A 15 4.92 7.99 2.46
CA GLU A 15 4.15 7.97 3.69
C GLU A 15 4.35 9.29 4.45
N THR A 16 3.26 9.98 4.71
CA THR A 16 3.24 11.28 5.39
C THR A 16 2.20 11.30 6.51
N HIS A 17 2.07 10.18 7.26
CA HIS A 17 1.02 10.00 8.27
C HIS A 17 1.03 11.10 9.36
N GLN A 18 2.21 11.61 9.75
CA GLN A 18 2.33 12.70 10.72
C GLN A 18 1.77 14.04 10.20
N ALA A 19 1.76 14.23 8.88
CA ALA A 19 1.20 15.42 8.24
C ALA A 19 -0.31 15.32 7.99
N GLU A 20 -0.94 14.19 8.38
CA GLU A 20 -2.37 13.89 8.22
C GLU A 20 -2.88 14.18 6.80
N SER A 21 -2.06 13.86 5.81
CA SER A 21 -2.36 14.12 4.40
C SER A 21 -1.66 13.11 3.48
N VAL A 22 -2.28 12.83 2.34
CA VAL A 22 -1.65 12.15 1.20
C VAL A 22 -1.12 13.22 0.27
N ARG A 23 0.19 13.22 0.02
CA ARG A 23 0.88 14.24 -0.78
C ARG A 23 1.43 13.66 -2.07
N LEU A 24 1.27 14.39 -3.16
CA LEU A 24 1.83 14.04 -4.46
C LEU A 24 3.12 14.84 -4.68
N TYR A 25 4.18 14.12 -5.01
CA TYR A 25 5.45 14.71 -5.45
C TYR A 25 5.67 14.39 -6.92
N GLU A 26 6.23 15.35 -7.65
CA GLU A 26 6.65 15.19 -9.03
C GLU A 26 8.18 15.30 -9.11
N ALA A 27 8.81 14.41 -9.87
CA ALA A 27 10.25 14.49 -10.08
C ALA A 27 10.59 15.64 -11.01
N THR A 28 11.46 16.53 -10.59
CA THR A 28 12.13 17.50 -11.45
C THR A 28 13.35 16.89 -12.12
N THR A 29 14.03 15.97 -11.43
CA THR A 29 15.09 15.13 -11.96
C THR A 29 14.92 13.72 -11.37
N PHE A 30 14.47 12.76 -12.18
CA PHE A 30 14.32 11.38 -11.69
C PHE A 30 15.68 10.67 -11.65
N PRO A 31 16.00 9.92 -10.61
CA PRO A 31 15.19 9.63 -9.41
C PRO A 31 15.49 10.53 -8.19
N THR A 32 16.25 11.59 -8.32
CA THR A 32 16.93 12.30 -7.21
C THR A 32 16.14 13.50 -6.66
N ASP A 33 15.52 14.31 -7.53
CA ASP A 33 14.95 15.58 -7.12
C ASP A 33 13.43 15.60 -7.26
N TRP A 34 12.74 15.86 -6.14
CA TRP A 34 11.29 15.80 -6.02
C TRP A 34 10.70 17.05 -5.41
N VAL A 35 9.60 17.52 -5.96
CA VAL A 35 8.84 18.67 -5.47
C VAL A 35 7.43 18.24 -5.11
N CYS A 36 6.95 18.62 -3.91
CA CYS A 36 5.55 18.44 -3.53
C CYS A 36 4.68 19.39 -4.38
N THR A 37 3.82 18.80 -5.21
CA THR A 37 2.97 19.58 -6.12
C THR A 37 1.54 19.69 -5.66
N ASP A 38 1.04 18.71 -4.90
CA ASP A 38 -0.36 18.69 -4.46
C ASP A 38 -0.52 17.98 -3.11
N ILE A 39 -1.57 18.35 -2.40
CA ILE A 39 -2.13 17.60 -1.30
C ILE A 39 -3.43 16.96 -1.83
N LEU A 40 -3.41 15.66 -2.02
CA LEU A 40 -4.52 14.95 -2.63
C LEU A 40 -5.69 14.77 -1.66
N ILE A 41 -5.40 14.38 -0.41
CA ILE A 41 -6.38 14.05 0.62
C ILE A 41 -5.84 14.54 1.97
N GLN A 42 -6.75 14.95 2.88
CA GLN A 42 -6.43 15.41 4.23
C GLN A 42 -7.42 14.84 5.27
N GLY A 43 -7.03 14.83 6.55
CA GLY A 43 -7.95 14.61 7.67
C GLY A 43 -7.72 13.35 8.47
N TYR A 44 -6.82 12.47 8.03
CA TYR A 44 -6.42 11.26 8.76
C TYR A 44 -4.90 11.05 8.73
N ARG A 45 -4.42 10.22 9.62
CA ARG A 45 -3.06 9.66 9.53
C ARG A 45 -3.06 8.55 8.49
N PHE A 46 -2.69 8.88 7.27
CA PHE A 46 -2.67 7.96 6.14
C PHE A 46 -1.38 7.16 6.09
N ALA A 47 -1.50 5.83 5.95
CA ALA A 47 -0.35 4.93 5.80
C ALA A 47 -0.47 4.04 4.58
N ASP A 48 0.67 3.74 3.96
CA ASP A 48 0.83 2.84 2.82
C ASP A 48 -0.17 3.09 1.69
N SER A 49 -0.33 4.36 1.30
CA SER A 49 -1.25 4.75 0.22
C SER A 49 -0.84 4.10 -1.10
N SER A 50 -1.77 3.38 -1.72
CA SER A 50 -1.62 2.71 -3.00
C SER A 50 -2.55 3.31 -4.04
N ILE A 51 -1.97 4.04 -5.00
CA ILE A 51 -2.70 4.72 -6.07
C ILE A 51 -2.64 3.92 -7.37
N PHE A 52 -3.73 3.88 -8.11
CA PHE A 52 -3.76 3.23 -9.43
C PHE A 52 -4.87 3.80 -10.30
N ARG A 53 -4.81 3.51 -11.61
CA ARG A 53 -5.83 3.92 -12.56
C ARG A 53 -6.57 2.70 -13.12
N SER A 54 -7.89 2.74 -13.11
CA SER A 54 -8.77 1.75 -13.75
C SER A 54 -10.01 2.44 -14.29
N ASP A 55 -10.43 2.04 -15.50
CA ASP A 55 -11.66 2.50 -16.15
C ASP A 55 -11.80 4.03 -16.19
N ASP A 56 -10.74 4.68 -16.67
CA ASP A 56 -10.63 6.15 -16.81
C ASP A 56 -10.74 6.96 -15.51
N ARG A 57 -10.62 6.30 -14.37
CA ARG A 57 -10.66 6.90 -13.04
C ARG A 57 -9.42 6.52 -12.23
N TRP A 58 -9.02 7.43 -11.36
CA TRP A 58 -7.99 7.19 -10.35
C TRP A 58 -8.63 6.68 -9.06
N TRP A 59 -7.93 5.75 -8.42
CA TRP A 59 -8.31 5.09 -7.18
C TRP A 59 -7.15 5.12 -6.21
N LEU A 60 -7.45 5.22 -4.92
CA LEU A 60 -6.43 5.21 -3.87
C LEU A 60 -6.95 4.43 -2.67
N PHE A 61 -6.22 3.38 -2.32
CA PHE A 61 -6.37 2.69 -1.05
C PHE A 61 -5.40 3.27 -0.04
N THR A 62 -5.82 3.43 1.21
CA THR A 62 -4.95 3.86 2.30
C THR A 62 -5.47 3.38 3.65
N GLU A 63 -4.56 3.02 4.52
CA GLU A 63 -4.88 2.70 5.91
C GLU A 63 -4.93 4.00 6.72
N THR A 64 -5.86 4.09 7.70
CA THR A 64 -6.08 5.33 8.47
C THR A 64 -6.05 5.15 9.98
N ASN A 65 -5.61 3.99 10.48
CA ASN A 65 -5.39 3.73 11.90
C ASN A 65 -3.98 3.14 12.18
N PRO A 66 -2.91 3.72 11.59
CA PRO A 66 -1.57 3.11 11.61
C PRO A 66 -0.92 3.08 12.99
N ALA A 67 -1.34 3.98 13.88
CA ALA A 67 -0.71 4.10 15.19
C ALA A 67 -1.26 3.12 16.25
N LEU A 68 -2.41 2.50 15.99
CA LEU A 68 -3.11 1.68 16.97
C LEU A 68 -3.33 0.25 16.54
N ALA A 69 -4.04 0.00 15.44
CA ALA A 69 -4.53 -1.33 15.12
C ALA A 69 -4.24 -1.79 13.69
N HIS A 70 -3.82 -0.92 12.77
CA HIS A 70 -3.60 -1.23 11.35
C HIS A 70 -4.81 -1.90 10.67
N ASP A 71 -6.03 -1.50 11.05
CA ASP A 71 -7.25 -2.28 10.84
C ASP A 71 -8.31 -1.59 9.99
N THR A 72 -8.04 -0.37 9.49
CA THR A 72 -9.03 0.45 8.79
C THR A 72 -8.56 0.84 7.40
N LEU A 73 -9.18 0.28 6.36
CA LEU A 73 -8.90 0.60 4.96
C LEU A 73 -9.95 1.54 4.38
N ARG A 74 -9.49 2.68 3.85
CA ARG A 74 -10.31 3.61 3.09
C ARG A 74 -10.01 3.54 1.60
N LEU A 75 -11.04 3.83 0.82
CA LEU A 75 -10.98 3.93 -0.64
C LEU A 75 -11.38 5.34 -1.07
N TYR A 76 -10.59 5.93 -1.94
CA TYR A 76 -10.86 7.23 -2.57
C TYR A 76 -10.83 7.10 -4.08
N GLN A 77 -11.49 8.03 -4.76
CA GLN A 77 -11.58 8.09 -6.22
C GLN A 77 -11.45 9.51 -6.75
N ALA A 78 -10.96 9.65 -7.98
CA ALA A 78 -10.85 10.93 -8.64
C ALA A 78 -10.94 10.79 -10.17
N PRO A 79 -11.46 11.79 -10.91
CA PRO A 79 -11.45 11.78 -12.37
C PRO A 79 -10.06 12.04 -12.96
N ALA A 80 -9.17 12.70 -12.20
CA ALA A 80 -7.81 13.01 -12.61
C ALA A 80 -6.81 12.75 -11.45
N LEU A 81 -5.52 12.59 -11.78
CA LEU A 81 -4.45 12.34 -10.78
C LEU A 81 -4.45 13.39 -9.66
N ARG A 82 -4.65 14.64 -9.98
CA ARG A 82 -4.66 15.76 -9.03
C ARG A 82 -6.03 16.03 -8.40
N GLY A 83 -7.02 15.21 -8.73
CA GLY A 83 -8.36 15.29 -8.16
C GLY A 83 -9.41 15.95 -9.08
N PRO A 84 -10.53 16.40 -8.50
CA PRO A 84 -10.85 16.33 -7.06
C PRO A 84 -10.96 14.88 -6.57
N TRP A 85 -10.37 14.61 -5.39
CA TRP A 85 -10.46 13.32 -4.72
C TRP A 85 -11.67 13.29 -3.79
N GLU A 86 -12.45 12.23 -3.90
CA GLU A 86 -13.65 11.98 -3.10
C GLU A 86 -13.55 10.63 -2.42
N GLU A 87 -13.98 10.56 -1.17
CA GLU A 87 -14.07 9.29 -0.47
C GLU A 87 -15.20 8.45 -1.09
N HIS A 88 -14.91 7.18 -1.33
CA HIS A 88 -15.88 6.25 -1.90
C HIS A 88 -17.08 6.04 -0.94
N PRO A 89 -18.34 5.96 -1.42
CA PRO A 89 -19.52 5.86 -0.55
C PRO A 89 -19.52 4.66 0.42
N LEU A 90 -18.82 3.58 0.09
CA LEU A 90 -18.68 2.41 0.96
C LEU A 90 -17.45 2.48 1.89
N SER A 91 -16.68 3.58 1.84
CA SER A 91 -15.52 3.76 2.71
C SER A 91 -15.93 4.10 4.15
N PRO A 92 -15.22 3.59 5.16
CA PRO A 92 -14.13 2.63 5.07
C PRO A 92 -14.60 1.24 4.65
N ILE A 93 -13.89 0.66 3.65
CA ILE A 93 -14.27 -0.65 3.07
C ILE A 93 -13.85 -1.84 3.93
N ILE A 94 -12.92 -1.65 4.85
CA ILE A 94 -12.52 -2.62 5.87
C ILE A 94 -12.40 -1.87 7.20
N GLN A 95 -12.93 -2.47 8.27
CA GLN A 95 -12.82 -1.95 9.65
C GLN A 95 -12.56 -3.09 10.63
N ALA A 96 -11.81 -2.79 11.68
CA ALA A 96 -11.49 -3.73 12.78
C ALA A 96 -10.87 -5.05 12.28
N ASN A 97 -10.10 -5.00 11.19
CA ASN A 97 -9.47 -6.19 10.63
C ASN A 97 -8.00 -5.96 10.23
N PRO A 98 -7.05 -6.18 11.18
CA PRO A 98 -5.62 -5.99 10.95
C PRO A 98 -5.00 -7.03 9.99
N HIS A 99 -5.76 -8.06 9.60
CA HIS A 99 -5.26 -9.08 8.67
C HIS A 99 -5.29 -8.66 7.20
N ILE A 100 -6.08 -7.61 6.86
CA ILE A 100 -6.35 -7.32 5.46
C ILE A 100 -6.51 -5.82 5.13
N ALA A 101 -6.48 -4.94 6.15
CA ALA A 101 -6.77 -3.52 5.93
C ALA A 101 -5.57 -2.77 5.32
N ARG A 102 -4.37 -2.93 5.87
CA ARG A 102 -3.23 -2.11 5.49
C ARG A 102 -2.68 -2.51 4.11
N PRO A 103 -2.53 -1.58 3.14
CA PRO A 103 -1.95 -1.91 1.84
C PRO A 103 -0.52 -2.44 1.93
N ALA A 104 -0.15 -3.38 1.07
CA ALA A 104 1.17 -4.01 1.03
C ALA A 104 1.93 -3.73 -0.27
N GLY A 105 1.62 -2.64 -0.96
CA GLY A 105 2.23 -2.26 -2.22
C GLY A 105 1.20 -1.89 -3.29
N ARG A 106 1.63 -1.88 -4.56
CA ARG A 106 0.75 -1.45 -5.66
C ARG A 106 -0.36 -2.44 -5.98
N VAL A 107 -1.49 -1.90 -6.45
CA VAL A 107 -2.50 -2.71 -7.14
C VAL A 107 -1.95 -3.10 -8.51
N VAL A 108 -2.01 -4.40 -8.81
CA VAL A 108 -1.44 -4.99 -10.03
C VAL A 108 -2.55 -5.43 -10.97
N ARG A 109 -2.40 -5.12 -12.26
CA ARG A 109 -3.26 -5.69 -13.31
C ARG A 109 -2.61 -6.92 -13.91
N ASP A 110 -3.29 -8.05 -13.82
CA ASP A 110 -2.93 -9.32 -14.46
C ASP A 110 -4.02 -9.75 -15.42
N GLY A 111 -3.85 -9.45 -16.70
CA GLY A 111 -4.92 -9.57 -17.69
C GLY A 111 -6.11 -8.67 -17.35
N HIS A 112 -7.27 -9.29 -17.13
CA HIS A 112 -8.50 -8.60 -16.70
C HIS A 112 -8.65 -8.50 -15.17
N ARG A 113 -7.76 -9.15 -14.40
CA ARG A 113 -7.83 -9.15 -12.94
C ARG A 113 -7.10 -7.94 -12.36
N LEU A 114 -7.69 -7.33 -11.34
CA LEU A 114 -7.03 -6.35 -10.47
C LEU A 114 -6.70 -7.04 -9.15
N LEU A 115 -5.44 -7.00 -8.75
CA LEU A 115 -4.95 -7.63 -7.53
C LEU A 115 -4.50 -6.55 -6.54
N ARG A 116 -5.12 -6.53 -5.36
CA ARG A 116 -4.72 -5.73 -4.21
C ARG A 116 -3.92 -6.61 -3.24
N PHE A 117 -2.82 -6.08 -2.73
CA PHE A 117 -2.05 -6.72 -1.68
C PHE A 117 -2.29 -6.03 -0.33
N ALA A 118 -2.37 -6.83 0.72
CA ALA A 118 -2.61 -6.37 2.08
C ALA A 118 -1.61 -6.96 3.05
N GLN A 119 -1.18 -6.14 4.00
CA GLN A 119 -0.40 -6.59 5.14
C GLN A 119 -1.31 -7.32 6.13
N ASP A 120 -0.87 -8.48 6.60
CA ASP A 120 -1.40 -9.14 7.78
C ASP A 120 -0.56 -8.68 8.98
N CYS A 121 -1.11 -7.74 9.73
CA CYS A 121 -0.45 -7.14 10.88
C CYS A 121 -0.71 -7.88 12.19
N PHE A 122 -1.14 -9.15 12.12
CA PHE A 122 -1.38 -9.97 13.30
C PHE A 122 -0.53 -11.26 13.28
N PRO A 123 0.07 -11.67 14.42
CA PRO A 123 0.00 -11.06 15.77
C PRO A 123 0.88 -9.83 15.94
N VAL A 124 1.75 -9.53 14.98
CA VAL A 124 2.62 -8.35 14.97
C VAL A 124 2.65 -7.71 13.57
N TYR A 125 2.96 -6.42 13.52
CA TYR A 125 3.15 -5.69 12.27
C TYR A 125 4.13 -6.41 11.32
N GLY A 126 3.77 -6.49 10.05
CA GLY A 126 4.65 -7.03 9.02
C GLY A 126 4.79 -8.55 9.02
N THR A 127 3.79 -9.28 9.52
CA THR A 127 3.87 -10.74 9.60
C THR A 127 3.75 -11.41 8.24
N ARG A 128 2.78 -11.00 7.39
CA ARG A 128 2.48 -11.66 6.10
C ARG A 128 1.93 -10.68 5.09
N VAL A 129 1.96 -11.08 3.82
CA VAL A 129 1.26 -10.42 2.72
C VAL A 129 0.14 -11.34 2.21
N ARG A 130 -1.06 -10.80 2.07
CA ARG A 130 -2.23 -11.46 1.46
C ARG A 130 -2.57 -10.81 0.13
N ALA A 131 -3.15 -11.58 -0.78
CA ALA A 131 -3.59 -11.09 -2.10
C ALA A 131 -5.11 -11.22 -2.24
N PHE A 132 -5.73 -10.17 -2.78
CA PHE A 132 -7.16 -10.09 -3.05
C PHE A 132 -7.39 -9.72 -4.52
N GLU A 133 -8.36 -10.37 -5.14
CA GLU A 133 -8.87 -9.97 -6.44
C GLU A 133 -10.03 -9.01 -6.26
N ILE A 134 -9.91 -7.81 -6.78
CA ILE A 134 -11.00 -6.84 -6.85
C ILE A 134 -11.94 -7.32 -7.95
N THR A 135 -13.15 -7.73 -7.57
CA THR A 135 -14.15 -8.28 -8.48
C THR A 135 -15.15 -7.25 -8.96
N GLU A 136 -15.30 -6.16 -8.21
CA GLU A 136 -16.17 -5.04 -8.55
C GLU A 136 -15.54 -3.73 -8.05
N LEU A 137 -15.41 -2.76 -8.94
CA LEU A 137 -14.88 -1.43 -8.63
C LEU A 137 -15.57 -0.40 -9.51
N THR A 138 -16.53 0.31 -8.93
CA THR A 138 -17.27 1.40 -9.58
C THR A 138 -17.32 2.61 -8.66
N PRO A 139 -17.78 3.78 -9.08
CA PRO A 139 -17.92 4.94 -8.20
C PRO A 139 -18.82 4.74 -6.97
N SER A 140 -19.61 3.68 -6.93
CA SER A 140 -20.56 3.40 -5.83
C SER A 140 -20.50 1.98 -5.27
N THR A 141 -19.76 1.08 -5.91
CA THR A 141 -19.66 -0.32 -5.48
C THR A 141 -18.20 -0.78 -5.40
N TYR A 142 -17.91 -1.63 -4.42
CA TYR A 142 -16.62 -2.28 -4.22
C TYR A 142 -16.82 -3.70 -3.70
N ARG A 143 -16.15 -4.66 -4.33
CA ARG A 143 -16.07 -6.04 -3.85
C ARG A 143 -14.71 -6.64 -4.14
N GLU A 144 -14.24 -7.45 -3.23
CA GLU A 144 -13.03 -8.25 -3.42
C GLU A 144 -13.20 -9.66 -2.84
N ARG A 145 -12.33 -10.57 -3.27
CA ARG A 145 -12.24 -11.93 -2.74
C ARG A 145 -10.77 -12.32 -2.58
N PRO A 146 -10.43 -13.25 -1.68
CA PRO A 146 -9.08 -13.80 -1.62
C PRO A 146 -8.64 -14.32 -3.00
N ALA A 147 -7.45 -13.94 -3.44
CA ALA A 147 -6.86 -14.41 -4.69
C ALA A 147 -6.09 -15.72 -4.50
N THR A 148 -5.73 -16.05 -3.25
CA THR A 148 -4.99 -17.25 -2.86
C THR A 148 -5.64 -17.91 -1.64
N PHE A 149 -5.40 -19.20 -1.44
CA PHE A 149 -5.92 -19.96 -0.30
C PHE A 149 -5.33 -19.53 1.05
N GLY A 150 -4.17 -18.84 1.03
CA GLY A 150 -3.45 -18.38 2.23
C GLY A 150 -2.64 -17.13 1.95
N PRO A 151 -1.73 -16.76 2.85
CA PRO A 151 -0.81 -15.67 2.58
C PRO A 151 0.04 -15.92 1.33
N LEU A 152 0.29 -14.87 0.57
CA LEU A 152 1.18 -14.90 -0.60
C LEU A 152 2.65 -15.01 -0.17
N PHE A 153 3.00 -14.23 0.87
CA PHE A 153 4.32 -14.23 1.49
C PHE A 153 4.18 -14.19 3.02
N GLY A 154 5.22 -14.64 3.71
CA GLY A 154 5.26 -14.61 5.17
C GLY A 154 6.56 -15.19 5.72
N PRO A 155 6.60 -15.48 7.03
CA PRO A 155 7.76 -16.07 7.66
C PRO A 155 8.21 -17.35 6.96
N SER A 156 9.51 -17.50 6.78
CA SER A 156 10.10 -18.69 6.16
C SER A 156 11.39 -19.09 6.86
N TRP A 157 11.95 -20.24 6.45
CA TRP A 157 13.24 -20.72 6.93
C TRP A 157 14.44 -19.85 6.51
N ARG A 158 14.24 -18.95 5.58
CA ARG A 158 15.30 -18.02 5.13
C ARG A 158 15.54 -16.95 6.19
N LEU A 159 16.81 -16.73 6.54
CA LEU A 159 17.19 -15.84 7.64
C LEU A 159 16.55 -14.45 7.56
N TRP A 160 16.49 -13.87 6.38
CA TRP A 160 16.00 -12.49 6.19
C TRP A 160 14.47 -12.34 6.25
N THR A 161 13.72 -13.45 6.22
CA THR A 161 12.25 -13.46 6.30
C THR A 161 11.72 -14.22 7.52
N GLN A 162 12.57 -14.58 8.48
CA GLN A 162 12.14 -15.38 9.64
C GLN A 162 11.05 -14.72 10.49
N GLY A 163 11.07 -13.38 10.58
CA GLY A 163 10.07 -12.62 11.33
C GLY A 163 8.81 -12.35 10.55
N GLY A 164 8.92 -12.15 9.23
CA GLY A 164 7.81 -11.83 8.36
C GLY A 164 8.22 -11.11 7.10
N MET A 165 7.20 -10.76 6.33
CA MET A 165 7.25 -9.95 5.11
C MET A 165 5.98 -9.11 5.05
N HIS A 166 6.08 -7.84 4.65
CA HIS A 166 4.90 -6.96 4.67
C HIS A 166 4.72 -6.11 3.41
N HIS A 167 5.63 -6.20 2.44
CA HIS A 167 5.54 -5.41 1.22
C HIS A 167 5.83 -6.25 -0.02
N VAL A 168 5.10 -5.94 -1.10
CA VAL A 168 5.35 -6.46 -2.44
C VAL A 168 5.04 -5.39 -3.48
N ASP A 169 6.06 -4.95 -4.22
CA ASP A 169 5.89 -4.10 -5.39
C ASP A 169 6.23 -4.90 -6.64
N ALA A 170 5.19 -5.46 -7.26
CA ALA A 170 5.33 -6.34 -8.41
C ALA A 170 5.05 -5.60 -9.72
N GLN A 171 5.90 -5.85 -10.70
CA GLN A 171 5.77 -5.32 -12.06
C GLN A 171 5.88 -6.44 -13.10
N ARG A 172 5.04 -6.38 -14.10
CA ARG A 172 5.06 -7.34 -15.20
C ARG A 172 6.15 -6.97 -16.21
N LEU A 173 7.06 -7.90 -16.49
CA LEU A 173 8.10 -7.73 -17.49
C LEU A 173 7.61 -8.15 -18.89
N ASN A 174 6.86 -9.25 -18.95
CA ASN A 174 6.28 -9.78 -20.19
C ASN A 174 5.09 -10.71 -19.88
N SER A 175 4.59 -11.46 -20.86
CA SER A 175 3.45 -12.36 -20.69
C SER A 175 3.64 -13.47 -19.64
N HIS A 176 4.89 -13.81 -19.32
CA HIS A 176 5.23 -14.96 -18.46
C HIS A 176 6.09 -14.62 -17.25
N GLN A 177 6.59 -13.38 -17.16
CA GLN A 177 7.57 -12.99 -16.14
C GLN A 177 7.14 -11.76 -15.38
N TRP A 178 7.37 -11.80 -14.09
CA TRP A 178 7.20 -10.71 -13.16
C TRP A 178 8.51 -10.44 -12.42
N ILE A 179 8.76 -9.19 -12.10
CA ILE A 179 9.76 -8.79 -11.11
C ILE A 179 9.02 -8.19 -9.93
N ALA A 180 9.50 -8.47 -8.72
CA ALA A 180 8.94 -7.86 -7.52
C ALA A 180 10.05 -7.42 -6.57
N ALA A 181 9.92 -6.21 -6.03
CA ALA A 181 10.62 -5.80 -4.84
C ALA A 181 9.80 -6.27 -3.64
N VAL A 182 10.45 -6.98 -2.73
CA VAL A 182 9.85 -7.49 -1.50
C VAL A 182 10.77 -7.17 -0.33
N ASP A 183 10.21 -7.07 0.85
CA ASP A 183 10.96 -6.91 2.08
C ASP A 183 10.89 -8.17 2.94
N GLY A 184 11.66 -8.17 4.01
CA GLY A 184 11.61 -9.18 5.04
C GLY A 184 12.36 -8.71 6.28
N TRP A 185 11.97 -9.26 7.42
CA TRP A 185 12.63 -8.95 8.68
C TRP A 185 12.89 -10.20 9.52
N ARG A 186 13.84 -10.08 10.43
CA ARG A 186 14.13 -11.10 11.42
C ARG A 186 14.43 -10.45 12.76
N GLN A 187 14.15 -11.15 13.82
CA GLN A 187 14.62 -10.77 15.15
C GLN A 187 16.08 -11.20 15.32
N VAL A 188 16.96 -10.26 15.55
CA VAL A 188 18.35 -10.53 15.92
C VAL A 188 18.47 -10.34 17.43
N GLY A 189 18.95 -11.37 18.12
CA GLY A 189 19.16 -11.36 19.58
C GLY A 189 20.42 -10.60 20.00
N TRP A 190 20.58 -9.36 19.53
CA TRP A 190 21.62 -8.47 20.03
C TRP A 190 21.06 -7.64 21.18
N PRO A 191 21.80 -7.50 22.29
CA PRO A 191 21.42 -6.54 23.32
C PRO A 191 21.35 -5.17 22.66
N ILE A 192 20.19 -4.51 22.77
CA ILE A 192 20.03 -3.12 22.34
C ILE A 192 20.97 -2.32 23.24
N PRO A 193 21.90 -1.53 22.68
CA PRO A 193 22.74 -0.64 23.50
C PRO A 193 21.86 0.21 24.40
N GLU A 194 22.22 0.36 25.68
CA GLU A 194 21.55 1.27 26.58
C GLU A 194 21.48 2.68 25.93
N GLY A 195 20.28 3.22 25.78
CA GLY A 195 20.04 4.52 25.14
C GLY A 195 19.38 4.47 23.77
N TRP A 196 19.24 3.30 23.13
CA TRP A 196 18.45 3.15 21.91
C TRP A 196 16.98 2.88 22.26
N GLN A 197 16.16 3.91 22.18
CA GLN A 197 14.71 3.69 22.16
C GLN A 197 14.30 3.21 20.77
N ARG A 198 13.50 2.14 20.74
CA ARG A 198 12.78 1.78 19.51
C ARG A 198 11.77 2.88 19.26
N ASP A 199 11.99 3.69 18.25
CA ASP A 199 10.93 4.50 17.71
C ASP A 199 9.82 3.54 17.27
N ARG A 200 8.69 3.64 17.94
CA ARG A 200 7.49 2.91 17.57
C ARG A 200 6.99 3.59 16.30
N CYS A 201 7.25 2.96 15.14
CA CYS A 201 6.61 3.33 13.90
C CYS A 201 5.08 3.21 14.03
#